data_a53cc40ac0cf7c3e15993c097389b59d
#
_entry.id   a53cc40ac0cf7c3e15993c097389b59d
#
_cell.length_a   1.000
_cell.length_b   1.000
_cell.length_c   1.000
_cell.angle_alpha   90.00
_cell.angle_beta   90.00
_cell.angle_gamma   90.00
#
_symmetry.space_group_name_H-M   'P 1'
#
loop_
_entity.id
_entity.type
_entity.pdbx_description
1 polymer ?
#
loop_
_entity_poly.entity_id
_entity_poly.type
_entity_poly.pdbx_seq_one_letter_code
_entity_poly.pdbx_strand_id
1 'polypeptide(L)'
;MKNRNSAIRKPAVTKGFSTLTLNLRFGLADDGVNSWDHRKEALPALFKKYDSDFIGLQEANDFQIDYLTKILIGYEFIGKRSPAPPNWQNNVIFFKRKW
;
A
#
# COMPACT_ATOMS: atom_id res chain seq x y z
N MET A 1 20.35 -20.01 6.77
CA MET A 1 20.13 -19.29 7.21
C MET A 1 19.81 -19.20 7.85
N LYS A 2 20.03 -19.23 7.80
CA LYS A 2 19.90 -18.79 8.52
C LYS A 2 19.13 -18.40 8.69
N ASN A 3 19.28 -18.50 8.51
CA ASN A 3 18.72 -17.79 8.88
C ASN A 3 18.16 -17.47 8.67
N ARG A 4 18.07 -17.41 8.20
CA ARG A 4 17.79 -16.82 8.23
C ARG A 4 16.95 -16.70 8.58
N ASN A 5 16.96 -17.04 8.58
CA ASN A 5 16.40 -16.64 9.12
C ASN A 5 15.86 -16.54 9.42
N SER A 6 15.69 -17.00 9.07
CA SER A 6 15.31 -16.63 9.46
C SER A 6 14.90 -16.16 10.06
N ALA A 7 14.91 -17.36 10.06
CA ALA A 7 14.24 -16.37 10.87
C ALA A 7 14.76 -14.97 10.57
N ILE A 8 13.86 -14.06 10.45
CA ILE A 8 14.24 -12.68 10.25
C ILE A 8 14.78 -12.15 11.55
N ARG A 9 16.01 -11.78 11.52
CA ARG A 9 16.64 -11.23 12.69
C ARG A 9 16.54 -9.71 12.68
N LYS A 10 16.08 -9.16 13.76
CA LYS A 10 16.04 -7.72 13.92
C LYS A 10 17.34 -7.22 14.46
N PRO A 11 18.04 -6.35 13.76
CA PRO A 11 19.23 -5.74 14.33
C PRO A 11 18.89 -4.84 15.51
N ALA A 12 19.80 -4.72 16.43
CA ALA A 12 19.64 -3.85 17.58
C ALA A 12 19.51 -2.39 17.18
N VAL A 13 20.21 -2.01 16.12
CA VAL A 13 20.16 -0.65 15.60
C VAL A 13 19.85 -0.71 14.13
N THR A 14 18.78 -0.07 13.73
CA THR A 14 18.38 0.01 12.35
C THR A 14 18.24 1.46 11.96
N LYS A 15 18.98 1.85 10.94
CA LYS A 15 18.89 3.19 10.38
C LYS A 15 18.16 3.21 9.06
N GLY A 16 17.77 2.06 8.59
CA GLY A 16 17.10 1.96 7.31
C GLY A 16 15.60 2.10 7.44
N PHE A 17 14.96 1.83 6.35
CA PHE A 17 13.52 1.83 6.26
C PHE A 17 13.11 0.70 5.32
N SER A 18 11.84 0.34 5.37
CA SER A 18 11.31 -0.69 4.49
C SER A 18 10.32 -0.09 3.50
N THR A 19 10.27 -0.67 2.31
CA THR A 19 9.35 -0.25 1.27
C THR A 19 8.58 -1.44 0.74
N LEU A 20 7.36 -1.19 0.34
CA LEU A 20 6.51 -2.15 -0.35
C LEU A 20 5.98 -1.47 -1.60
N THR A 21 6.03 -2.16 -2.73
CA THR A 21 5.49 -1.66 -3.99
C THR A 21 4.39 -2.61 -4.44
N LEU A 22 3.27 -2.05 -4.84
CA LEU A 22 2.13 -2.87 -5.24
C LEU A 22 1.33 -2.14 -6.31
N ASN A 23 1.08 -2.83 -7.42
CA ASN A 23 0.12 -2.36 -8.41
C ASN A 23 -1.27 -2.75 -7.93
N LEU A 24 -2.12 -1.76 -7.61
CA LEU A 24 -3.47 -2.03 -7.12
C LEU A 24 -4.39 -2.57 -8.18
N ARG A 25 -4.02 -2.41 -9.44
CA ARG A 25 -4.90 -2.68 -10.56
C ARG A 25 -6.07 -1.68 -10.57
N PHE A 26 -6.26 -1.02 -11.69
CA PHE A 26 -7.35 -0.07 -11.92
C PHE A 26 -8.64 -0.58 -11.27
N GLY A 27 -9.20 0.21 -10.34
CA GLY A 27 -10.30 -0.26 -9.49
C GLY A 27 -11.60 -0.51 -10.23
N LEU A 28 -11.75 0.04 -11.42
CA LEU A 28 -12.94 -0.18 -12.26
C LEU A 28 -12.74 -1.31 -13.26
N ALA A 29 -11.59 -1.97 -13.25
CA ALA A 29 -11.35 -3.10 -14.15
C ALA A 29 -12.29 -4.25 -13.80
N ASP A 30 -12.85 -4.87 -14.82
CA ASP A 30 -13.75 -5.99 -14.65
C ASP A 30 -12.93 -7.28 -14.70
N ASP A 31 -12.42 -7.69 -13.56
CA ASP A 31 -11.57 -8.87 -13.42
C ASP A 31 -12.31 -10.05 -12.78
N GLY A 32 -13.65 -10.02 -12.78
CA GLY A 32 -14.46 -11.09 -12.19
C GLY A 32 -14.18 -11.26 -10.72
N VAL A 33 -13.85 -12.47 -10.29
CA VAL A 33 -13.56 -12.76 -8.88
C VAL A 33 -12.31 -12.04 -8.38
N ASN A 34 -11.50 -11.53 -9.29
CA ASN A 34 -10.30 -10.78 -8.95
C ASN A 34 -10.50 -9.26 -9.05
N SER A 35 -11.76 -8.81 -9.17
CA SER A 35 -12.07 -7.39 -9.17
C SER A 35 -11.80 -6.75 -7.81
N TRP A 36 -11.69 -5.43 -7.80
CA TRP A 36 -11.34 -4.68 -6.60
C TRP A 36 -12.20 -5.04 -5.39
N ASP A 37 -13.51 -5.13 -5.58
CA ASP A 37 -14.42 -5.42 -4.47
C ASP A 37 -14.15 -6.76 -3.82
N HIS A 38 -13.56 -7.69 -4.56
CA HIS A 38 -13.20 -9.01 -4.02
C HIS A 38 -11.79 -9.04 -3.44
N ARG A 39 -10.91 -8.16 -3.93
CA ARG A 39 -9.49 -8.18 -3.50
C ARG A 39 -9.21 -7.28 -2.31
N LYS A 40 -9.97 -6.18 -2.16
CA LYS A 40 -9.61 -5.14 -1.21
C LYS A 40 -9.57 -5.64 0.24
N GLU A 41 -10.36 -6.64 0.57
CA GLU A 41 -10.45 -7.13 1.94
C GLU A 41 -9.20 -7.88 2.40
N ALA A 42 -8.36 -8.30 1.46
CA ALA A 42 -7.09 -8.93 1.80
C ALA A 42 -6.00 -7.90 2.13
N LEU A 43 -6.19 -6.64 1.79
CA LEU A 43 -5.15 -5.62 1.94
C LEU A 43 -4.77 -5.31 3.38
N PRO A 44 -5.72 -5.21 4.33
CA PRO A 44 -5.32 -4.92 5.71
C PRO A 44 -4.32 -5.94 6.27
N ALA A 45 -4.56 -7.22 6.00
CA ALA A 45 -3.66 -8.27 6.48
C ALA A 45 -2.29 -8.18 5.80
N LEU A 46 -2.28 -7.87 4.49
CA LEU A 46 -1.05 -7.72 3.74
C LEU A 46 -0.20 -6.58 4.30
N PHE A 47 -0.80 -5.41 4.49
CA PHE A 47 -0.07 -4.26 4.99
C PHE A 47 0.41 -4.46 6.42
N LYS A 48 -0.40 -5.14 7.24
CA LYS A 48 0.00 -5.46 8.60
C LYS A 48 1.17 -6.43 8.63
N LYS A 49 1.15 -7.41 7.74
CA LYS A 49 2.21 -8.43 7.67
C LYS A 49 3.57 -7.79 7.38
N TYR A 50 3.62 -6.88 6.43
CA TYR A 50 4.89 -6.27 6.03
C TYR A 50 5.24 -5.04 6.83
N ASP A 51 4.26 -4.33 7.35
CA ASP A 51 4.45 -3.16 8.22
C ASP A 51 5.50 -2.19 7.67
N SER A 52 5.38 -1.90 6.38
CA SER A 52 6.38 -1.14 5.66
C SER A 52 6.33 0.34 6.01
N ASP A 53 7.48 0.99 6.00
CA ASP A 53 7.56 2.44 6.24
C ASP A 53 6.99 3.23 5.08
N PHE A 54 7.22 2.76 3.85
CA PHE A 54 6.73 3.40 2.63
C PHE A 54 6.02 2.36 1.77
N ILE A 55 4.86 2.72 1.25
CA ILE A 55 4.07 1.85 0.39
C ILE A 55 3.78 2.61 -0.90
N GLY A 56 4.41 2.18 -1.99
CA GLY A 56 4.19 2.74 -3.30
C GLY A 56 3.11 1.97 -4.04
N LEU A 57 2.07 2.67 -4.47
CA LEU A 57 0.92 2.04 -5.09
C LEU A 57 0.69 2.64 -6.47
N GLN A 58 0.50 1.79 -7.47
CA GLN A 58 0.25 2.18 -8.83
C GLN A 58 -1.19 1.88 -9.23
N GLU A 59 -1.69 2.58 -10.22
CA GLU A 59 -3.05 2.45 -10.77
C GLU A 59 -4.15 2.72 -9.76
N ALA A 60 -3.89 3.60 -8.79
CA ALA A 60 -4.83 3.86 -7.70
C ALA A 60 -5.86 4.92 -8.09
N ASN A 61 -7.11 4.53 -8.19
CA ASN A 61 -8.22 5.48 -8.33
C ASN A 61 -8.50 6.17 -6.99
N ASP A 62 -9.17 7.29 -7.03
CA ASP A 62 -9.47 8.06 -5.83
C ASP A 62 -10.24 7.22 -4.80
N PHE A 63 -11.22 6.42 -5.25
CA PHE A 63 -11.99 5.62 -4.29
C PHE A 63 -11.15 4.51 -3.66
N GLN A 64 -10.13 4.02 -4.36
CA GLN A 64 -9.19 3.07 -3.77
C GLN A 64 -8.34 3.75 -2.70
N ILE A 65 -7.89 4.97 -2.98
CA ILE A 65 -7.13 5.75 -2.01
C ILE A 65 -7.97 6.02 -0.77
N ASP A 66 -9.25 6.37 -0.95
CA ASP A 66 -10.15 6.61 0.18
C ASP A 66 -10.27 5.37 1.06
N TYR A 67 -10.39 4.19 0.46
CA TYR A 67 -10.40 2.95 1.21
C TYR A 67 -9.09 2.75 1.99
N LEU A 68 -7.97 3.02 1.31
CA LEU A 68 -6.65 2.82 1.92
C LEU A 68 -6.42 3.76 3.11
N THR A 69 -6.93 4.99 3.05
CA THR A 69 -6.80 5.91 4.19
C THR A 69 -7.50 5.39 5.42
N LYS A 70 -8.56 4.61 5.24
CA LYS A 70 -9.31 4.04 6.36
C LYS A 70 -8.59 2.87 7.01
N ILE A 71 -7.80 2.12 6.24
CA ILE A 71 -7.12 0.94 6.78
C ILE A 71 -5.67 1.21 7.14
N LEU A 72 -5.03 2.21 6.56
CA LEU A 72 -3.65 2.55 6.84
C LEU A 72 -3.59 3.64 7.92
N ILE A 73 -4.03 3.27 9.11
CA ILE A 73 -4.01 4.17 10.26
C ILE A 73 -2.55 4.47 10.60
N GLY A 74 -2.24 5.75 10.85
CA GLY A 74 -0.87 6.14 11.14
C GLY A 74 -0.02 6.45 9.93
N TYR A 75 -0.60 6.34 8.74
CA TYR A 75 0.06 6.72 7.49
C TYR A 75 -0.52 8.01 6.96
N GLU A 76 0.31 8.73 6.22
CA GLU A 76 -0.10 9.82 5.35
C GLU A 76 0.27 9.45 3.93
N PHE A 77 -0.16 10.22 2.96
CA PHE A 77 0.17 9.91 1.58
C PHE A 77 0.40 11.18 0.75
N ILE A 78 1.14 10.99 -0.34
CA ILE A 78 1.36 12.00 -1.37
C ILE A 78 1.14 11.36 -2.73
N GLY A 79 0.91 12.19 -3.74
CA GLY A 79 0.84 11.72 -5.12
C GLY A 79 -0.57 11.64 -5.68
N LYS A 80 -1.58 12.07 -4.95
CA LYS A 80 -2.93 12.13 -5.48
C LYS A 80 -3.13 13.43 -6.23
N ARG A 81 -3.54 13.32 -7.50
CA ARG A 81 -3.84 14.49 -8.31
C ARG A 81 -5.18 15.10 -7.88
N SER A 82 -5.20 16.43 -7.72
CA SER A 82 -6.43 17.14 -7.40
C SER A 82 -6.38 18.54 -8.02
N PRO A 83 -7.36 18.93 -8.84
CA PRO A 83 -8.47 18.11 -9.29
C PRO A 83 -8.02 17.07 -10.32
N ALA A 84 -8.80 16.01 -10.47
CA ALA A 84 -8.48 14.95 -11.42
C ALA A 84 -9.69 14.59 -12.25
N PRO A 85 -9.47 14.16 -13.51
CA PRO A 85 -10.57 13.62 -14.31
C PRO A 85 -11.15 12.38 -13.65
N PRO A 86 -12.42 12.03 -13.96
CA PRO A 86 -12.96 10.76 -13.51
C PRO A 86 -12.08 9.60 -13.96
N ASN A 87 -11.98 8.59 -13.13
CA ASN A 87 -11.22 7.37 -13.43
C ASN A 87 -9.71 7.60 -13.54
N TRP A 88 -9.22 8.72 -13.06
CA TRP A 88 -7.79 8.98 -13.02
C TRP A 88 -7.09 7.94 -12.16
N GLN A 89 -5.95 7.46 -12.63
CA GLN A 89 -5.14 6.49 -11.90
C GLN A 89 -3.91 7.18 -11.35
N ASN A 90 -3.77 7.15 -10.03
CA ASN A 90 -2.69 7.81 -9.34
C ASN A 90 -1.54 6.83 -9.04
N ASN A 91 -0.34 7.38 -8.94
CA ASN A 91 0.78 6.71 -8.30
C ASN A 91 0.99 7.40 -6.98
N VAL A 92 0.65 6.74 -5.88
CA VAL A 92 0.70 7.34 -4.56
C VAL A 92 1.70 6.63 -3.68
N ILE A 93 2.21 7.35 -2.70
CA ILE A 93 3.08 6.79 -1.68
C ILE A 93 2.45 7.06 -0.33
N PHE A 94 2.15 5.99 0.40
CA PHE A 94 1.77 6.08 1.80
C PHE A 94 3.02 5.92 2.64
N PHE A 95 3.13 6.67 3.70
CA PHE A 95 4.30 6.61 4.57
C PHE A 95 3.89 6.79 6.02
N LYS A 96 4.59 6.12 6.93
CA LYS A 96 4.33 6.26 8.35
C LYS A 96 4.63 7.69 8.79
N ARG A 97 3.80 8.20 9.72
CA ARG A 97 3.89 9.62 10.11
C ARG A 97 5.23 10.03 10.68
N LYS A 98 6.01 9.09 11.19
CA LYS A 98 7.33 9.43 11.72
C LYS A 98 8.30 9.93 10.65
N TRP A 99 7.98 9.74 9.40
CA TRP A 99 8.78 10.22 8.29
C TRP A 99 8.21 11.54 7.75
#